data_822dad5854e09d65a916d198c44d5a2c
#
_entry.id   822dad5854e09d65a916d198c44d5a2c
#
_cell.length_a   1.000
_cell.length_b   1.000
_cell.length_c   1.000
_cell.angle_alpha   90.00
_cell.angle_beta   90.00
_cell.angle_gamma   90.00
#
_symmetry.space_group_name_H-M   'P 1'
#
loop_
_entity.id
_entity.type
_entity.pdbx_description
1 polymer ?
#
loop_
_entity_poly.entity_id
_entity_poly.type
_entity_poly.pdbx_seq_one_letter_code
_entity_poly.pdbx_strand_id
1 'polypeptide(L)'
;MFSMCMQVWRADRRMKKSVVALMLGFSALHAWAQDTLLTVPSVDLPRYLGTWVEIAKYPNRFQKKCVSNTSAHYSAQADGTLRVLNRCTQQDGQISEAVGQARQIGGNTSPKLEVRLAPAWLSFLPWVWGNYWVIDLDADYQMVAVSEPKREYLWVLARTPTVNPQAYEALLGRLEKKGFDLTKLEKSKQTPP
;
A
#
# COMPACT_ATOMS: atom_id res chain seq x y z
N MET A 1 29.51 -86.78 -54.16
CA MET A 1 29.12 -87.48 -52.97
C MET A 1 29.46 -86.58 -51.79
N PHE A 2 28.57 -85.88 -51.39
CA PHE A 2 27.99 -85.45 -50.17
C PHE A 2 28.89 -85.12 -48.98
N SER A 3 29.03 -83.88 -48.66
CA SER A 3 29.28 -83.53 -47.30
C SER A 3 28.59 -82.21 -46.99
N MET A 4 27.68 -82.32 -46.06
CA MET A 4 26.86 -81.28 -45.52
C MET A 4 27.63 -80.43 -44.48
N CYS A 5 27.82 -79.18 -44.72
CA CYS A 5 28.45 -78.30 -43.74
C CYS A 5 27.39 -77.40 -43.10
N MET A 6 27.10 -77.71 -41.89
CA MET A 6 26.13 -77.02 -41.03
C MET A 6 26.83 -75.81 -40.41
N GLN A 7 26.51 -74.61 -40.88
CA GLN A 7 26.99 -73.36 -40.26
C GLN A 7 26.02 -72.88 -39.20
N VAL A 8 26.53 -72.92 -38.00
CA VAL A 8 25.85 -72.40 -36.79
C VAL A 8 25.86 -70.87 -36.79
N TRP A 9 24.70 -70.32 -36.86
CA TRP A 9 24.50 -68.87 -36.75
C TRP A 9 24.58 -68.41 -35.25
N ARG A 10 25.67 -67.74 -34.87
CA ARG A 10 25.76 -67.07 -33.58
C ARG A 10 25.07 -65.72 -33.67
N ALA A 11 23.95 -65.54 -32.98
CA ALA A 11 23.29 -64.29 -32.79
C ALA A 11 24.05 -63.44 -31.78
N ASP A 12 24.70 -62.38 -32.30
CA ASP A 12 25.36 -61.36 -31.48
C ASP A 12 24.29 -60.40 -31.01
N ARG A 13 23.86 -60.51 -29.72
CA ARG A 13 22.98 -59.62 -29.08
C ARG A 13 23.78 -58.43 -28.51
N ARG A 14 24.06 -57.41 -29.34
CA ARG A 14 24.48 -56.12 -28.83
C ARG A 14 23.29 -55.44 -28.21
N MET A 15 23.22 -55.48 -26.90
CA MET A 15 22.32 -54.66 -26.08
C MET A 15 22.69 -53.18 -26.23
N LYS A 16 21.94 -52.46 -27.06
CA LYS A 16 21.99 -50.98 -27.09
C LYS A 16 21.44 -50.46 -25.78
N LYS A 17 22.32 -50.02 -24.87
CA LYS A 17 21.95 -49.27 -23.68
C LYS A 17 21.48 -47.88 -24.14
N SER A 18 20.17 -47.70 -24.26
CA SER A 18 19.56 -46.38 -24.42
C SER A 18 19.69 -45.65 -23.10
N VAL A 19 20.62 -44.71 -23.03
CA VAL A 19 20.71 -43.74 -21.94
C VAL A 19 19.61 -42.70 -22.19
N VAL A 20 18.49 -42.86 -21.50
CA VAL A 20 17.46 -41.80 -21.41
C VAL A 20 17.99 -40.74 -20.45
N ALA A 21 18.54 -39.67 -21.01
CA ALA A 21 18.90 -38.50 -20.25
C ALA A 21 17.59 -37.77 -19.79
N LEU A 22 17.22 -38.00 -18.54
CA LEU A 22 16.13 -37.31 -17.89
C LEU A 22 16.57 -35.85 -17.63
N MET A 23 16.27 -34.96 -18.56
CA MET A 23 16.41 -33.52 -18.39
C MET A 23 15.37 -33.07 -17.36
N LEU A 24 15.76 -33.08 -16.08
CA LEU A 24 15.02 -32.38 -15.03
C LEU A 24 15.14 -30.85 -15.29
N GLY A 25 14.17 -30.35 -16.04
CA GLY A 25 14.00 -28.92 -16.19
C GLY A 25 13.70 -28.28 -14.81
N PHE A 26 14.71 -27.68 -14.20
CA PHE A 26 14.53 -26.80 -13.05
C PHE A 26 13.80 -25.56 -13.55
N SER A 27 12.46 -25.61 -13.56
CA SER A 27 11.65 -24.40 -13.67
C SER A 27 11.87 -23.60 -12.40
N ALA A 28 12.78 -22.65 -12.45
CA ALA A 28 12.92 -21.65 -11.40
C ALA A 28 11.60 -20.88 -11.33
N LEU A 29 10.73 -21.28 -10.41
CA LEU A 29 9.60 -20.49 -9.98
C LEU A 29 10.17 -19.20 -9.39
N HIS A 30 10.25 -18.15 -10.20
CA HIS A 30 10.45 -16.81 -9.71
C HIS A 30 9.19 -16.48 -8.92
N ALA A 31 9.19 -16.81 -7.62
CA ALA A 31 8.25 -16.24 -6.69
C ALA A 31 8.49 -14.74 -6.74
N TRP A 32 7.60 -14.01 -7.36
CA TRP A 32 7.53 -12.56 -7.27
C TRP A 32 7.24 -12.27 -5.81
N ALA A 33 8.29 -12.04 -5.02
CA ALA A 33 8.13 -11.50 -3.70
C ALA A 33 7.41 -10.16 -3.90
N GLN A 34 6.12 -10.11 -3.54
CA GLN A 34 5.42 -8.83 -3.48
C GLN A 34 6.22 -7.96 -2.52
N ASP A 35 6.86 -6.94 -3.06
CA ASP A 35 7.65 -6.00 -2.28
C ASP A 35 6.73 -5.36 -1.22
N THR A 36 6.94 -5.77 0.03
CA THR A 36 6.10 -5.34 1.15
C THR A 36 6.27 -3.85 1.32
N LEU A 37 5.17 -3.10 1.24
CA LEU A 37 5.20 -1.66 1.44
C LEU A 37 5.82 -1.31 2.80
N LEU A 38 6.95 -0.60 2.77
CA LEU A 38 7.66 -0.19 3.96
C LEU A 38 7.01 1.06 4.58
N THR A 39 6.72 0.98 5.87
CA THR A 39 6.25 2.09 6.69
C THR A 39 7.42 2.84 7.33
N VAL A 40 7.15 4.00 7.95
CA VAL A 40 8.09 4.59 8.90
C VAL A 40 8.30 3.66 10.10
N PRO A 41 9.42 3.79 10.85
CA PRO A 41 9.69 2.90 11.99
C PRO A 41 8.66 3.01 13.11
N SER A 42 8.19 4.22 13.38
CA SER A 42 7.23 4.48 14.46
C SER A 42 6.44 5.77 14.22
N VAL A 43 5.28 5.87 14.87
CA VAL A 43 4.45 7.07 14.92
C VAL A 43 4.07 7.37 16.36
N ASP A 44 4.42 8.57 16.82
CA ASP A 44 3.96 9.14 18.08
C ASP A 44 2.57 9.75 17.86
N LEU A 45 1.52 9.07 18.31
CA LEU A 45 0.14 9.52 18.13
C LEU A 45 -0.13 10.90 18.73
N PRO A 46 0.29 11.26 19.94
CA PRO A 46 0.17 12.61 20.48
C PRO A 46 0.65 13.70 19.52
N ARG A 47 1.78 13.51 18.84
CA ARG A 47 2.29 14.42 17.83
C ARG A 47 1.50 14.38 16.52
N TYR A 48 0.87 13.26 16.23
CA TYR A 48 0.09 13.05 15.00
C TYR A 48 -1.30 13.68 15.08
N LEU A 49 -1.84 13.94 16.28
CA LEU A 49 -3.14 14.55 16.50
C LEU A 49 -3.26 15.93 15.84
N GLY A 50 -4.50 16.42 15.77
CA GLY A 50 -4.83 17.71 15.18
C GLY A 50 -5.17 17.62 13.70
N THR A 51 -5.06 18.74 12.99
CA THR A 51 -5.49 18.86 11.59
C THR A 51 -4.35 18.56 10.64
N TRP A 52 -4.69 17.84 9.59
CA TRP A 52 -3.89 17.58 8.42
C TRP A 52 -4.66 18.00 7.17
N VAL A 53 -4.03 18.79 6.33
CA VAL A 53 -4.57 19.29 5.06
C VAL A 53 -4.08 18.40 3.93
N GLU A 54 -4.95 17.99 3.03
CA GLU A 54 -4.57 17.16 1.88
C GLU A 54 -3.86 18.03 0.83
N ILE A 55 -2.63 17.66 0.50
CA ILE A 55 -1.80 18.32 -0.53
C ILE A 55 -1.93 17.63 -1.87
N ALA A 56 -1.95 16.30 -1.85
CA ALA A 56 -2.13 15.48 -3.05
C ALA A 56 -2.69 14.11 -2.68
N LYS A 57 -3.30 13.45 -3.66
CA LYS A 57 -3.87 12.11 -3.49
C LYS A 57 -3.89 11.32 -4.78
N TYR A 58 -4.01 10.01 -4.69
CA TYR A 58 -4.53 9.23 -5.80
C TYR A 58 -6.05 9.39 -5.91
N PRO A 59 -6.61 9.45 -7.13
CA PRO A 59 -8.06 9.42 -7.33
C PRO A 59 -8.68 8.24 -6.59
N ASN A 60 -9.73 8.51 -5.82
CA ASN A 60 -10.36 7.46 -5.04
C ASN A 60 -11.88 7.64 -4.94
N ARG A 61 -12.57 6.55 -4.61
CA ARG A 61 -14.04 6.52 -4.54
C ARG A 61 -14.63 7.29 -3.35
N PHE A 62 -13.83 7.50 -2.30
CA PHE A 62 -14.31 8.12 -1.05
C PHE A 62 -14.48 9.63 -1.19
N GLN A 63 -13.71 10.24 -2.09
CA GLN A 63 -13.61 11.69 -2.26
C GLN A 63 -14.17 12.19 -3.60
N LYS A 64 -15.00 11.38 -4.30
CA LYS A 64 -15.56 11.75 -5.61
C LYS A 64 -16.33 13.06 -5.64
N LYS A 65 -16.94 13.46 -4.52
CA LYS A 65 -17.69 14.72 -4.40
C LYS A 65 -16.85 15.90 -3.92
N CYS A 66 -15.61 15.63 -3.45
CA CYS A 66 -14.71 16.65 -2.91
C CYS A 66 -13.99 17.36 -4.04
N VAL A 67 -14.08 18.68 -4.10
CA VAL A 67 -13.43 19.50 -5.11
C VAL A 67 -12.31 20.37 -4.55
N SER A 68 -12.35 20.67 -3.23
CA SER A 68 -11.31 21.47 -2.55
C SER A 68 -11.36 21.33 -1.03
N ASN A 69 -10.38 21.93 -0.37
CA ASN A 69 -10.29 22.10 1.08
C ASN A 69 -10.43 20.80 1.86
N THR A 70 -9.90 19.71 1.29
CA THR A 70 -9.91 18.41 1.96
C THR A 70 -8.94 18.44 3.13
N SER A 71 -9.43 18.00 4.28
CA SER A 71 -8.65 17.88 5.52
C SER A 71 -9.13 16.72 6.38
N ALA A 72 -8.25 16.24 7.26
CA ALA A 72 -8.56 15.27 8.30
C ALA A 72 -8.16 15.83 9.67
N HIS A 73 -9.05 15.71 10.66
CA HIS A 73 -8.75 16.08 12.04
C HIS A 73 -8.79 14.84 12.92
N TYR A 74 -7.70 14.59 13.62
CA TYR A 74 -7.55 13.45 14.55
C TYR A 74 -7.58 13.95 15.98
N SER A 75 -8.44 13.35 16.83
CA SER A 75 -8.51 13.62 18.25
C SER A 75 -8.53 12.32 19.05
N ALA A 76 -7.84 12.29 20.18
CA ALA A 76 -7.80 11.12 21.06
C ALA A 76 -9.16 10.87 21.71
N GLN A 77 -9.50 9.60 21.92
CA GLN A 77 -10.67 9.16 22.67
C GLN A 77 -10.25 8.43 23.95
N ALA A 78 -11.15 8.40 24.93
CA ALA A 78 -10.88 7.78 26.23
C ALA A 78 -10.61 6.27 26.16
N ASP A 79 -11.07 5.61 25.10
CA ASP A 79 -10.86 4.18 24.84
C ASP A 79 -9.52 3.86 24.15
N GLY A 80 -8.65 4.87 23.99
CA GLY A 80 -7.35 4.72 23.32
C GLY A 80 -7.42 4.74 21.78
N THR A 81 -8.60 4.92 21.21
CA THR A 81 -8.78 5.11 19.78
C THR A 81 -8.69 6.58 19.39
N LEU A 82 -8.71 6.87 18.09
CA LEU A 82 -8.78 8.22 17.55
C LEU A 82 -10.15 8.45 16.89
N ARG A 83 -10.76 9.58 17.18
CA ARG A 83 -11.83 10.11 16.34
C ARG A 83 -11.21 10.78 15.12
N VAL A 84 -11.72 10.45 13.94
CA VAL A 84 -11.32 11.03 12.66
C VAL A 84 -12.47 11.84 12.12
N LEU A 85 -12.24 13.11 11.80
CA LEU A 85 -13.21 13.97 11.11
C LEU A 85 -12.59 14.41 9.79
N ASN A 86 -13.07 13.83 8.70
CA ASN A 86 -12.71 14.26 7.35
C ASN A 86 -13.69 15.32 6.87
N ARG A 87 -13.16 16.37 6.24
CA ARG A 87 -13.94 17.48 5.67
C ARG A 87 -13.47 17.77 4.25
N CYS A 88 -14.39 18.20 3.40
CA CYS A 88 -14.06 18.79 2.12
C CYS A 88 -15.18 19.70 1.62
N THR A 89 -14.86 20.61 0.69
CA THR A 89 -15.85 21.39 -0.03
C THR A 89 -16.30 20.63 -1.28
N GLN A 90 -17.62 20.55 -1.50
CA GLN A 90 -18.23 19.97 -2.69
C GLN A 90 -18.40 21.01 -3.80
N GLN A 91 -18.81 20.55 -5.00
CA GLN A 91 -18.97 21.42 -6.16
C GLN A 91 -20.01 22.51 -5.98
N ASP A 92 -21.04 22.26 -5.17
CA ASP A 92 -22.09 23.25 -4.80
C ASP A 92 -21.67 24.21 -3.68
N GLY A 93 -20.42 24.16 -3.23
CA GLY A 93 -19.88 24.94 -2.12
C GLY A 93 -20.21 24.41 -0.73
N GLN A 94 -21.00 23.36 -0.61
CA GLN A 94 -21.32 22.78 0.69
C GLN A 94 -20.12 22.03 1.30
N ILE A 95 -20.07 22.02 2.63
CA ILE A 95 -19.07 21.24 3.38
C ILE A 95 -19.60 19.80 3.55
N SER A 96 -18.85 18.83 3.07
CA SER A 96 -19.08 17.43 3.38
C SER A 96 -18.22 17.00 4.57
N GLU A 97 -18.81 16.29 5.50
CA GLU A 97 -18.13 15.74 6.67
C GLU A 97 -18.32 14.23 6.74
N ALA A 98 -17.25 13.51 7.11
CA ALA A 98 -17.31 12.10 7.43
C ALA A 98 -16.58 11.86 8.76
N VAL A 99 -17.32 11.35 9.73
CA VAL A 99 -16.79 10.99 11.05
C VAL A 99 -16.46 9.51 11.07
N GLY A 100 -15.26 9.19 11.53
CA GLY A 100 -14.79 7.83 11.67
C GLY A 100 -14.01 7.62 12.94
N GLN A 101 -13.45 6.44 13.06
CA GLN A 101 -12.59 6.01 14.14
C GLN A 101 -11.32 5.39 13.56
N ALA A 102 -10.17 5.66 14.17
CA ALA A 102 -8.91 5.00 13.86
C ALA A 102 -8.37 4.29 15.11
N ARG A 103 -7.67 3.19 14.89
CA ARG A 103 -6.95 2.46 15.93
C ARG A 103 -5.56 2.08 15.44
N GLN A 104 -4.59 2.16 16.33
CA GLN A 104 -3.24 1.71 16.06
C GLN A 104 -3.19 0.18 16.20
N ILE A 105 -2.54 -0.51 15.26
CA ILE A 105 -2.39 -1.97 15.27
C ILE A 105 -0.91 -2.34 15.36
N GLY A 106 -0.56 -3.34 16.15
CA GLY A 106 0.83 -3.78 16.30
C GLY A 106 1.63 -3.03 17.35
N GLY A 107 0.98 -2.31 18.26
CA GLY A 107 1.62 -1.61 19.41
C GLY A 107 1.45 -0.09 19.38
N ASN A 108 1.76 0.55 20.51
CA ASN A 108 1.47 1.98 20.76
C ASN A 108 2.28 2.98 19.93
N THR A 109 3.31 2.53 19.23
CA THR A 109 4.12 3.36 18.32
C THR A 109 4.07 2.87 16.88
N SER A 110 3.22 1.89 16.59
CA SER A 110 3.11 1.30 15.26
C SER A 110 2.70 2.35 14.22
N PRO A 111 3.35 2.40 13.06
CA PRO A 111 2.95 3.26 11.95
C PRO A 111 1.72 2.74 11.20
N LYS A 112 1.18 1.59 11.62
CA LYS A 112 0.03 0.95 10.99
C LYS A 112 -1.21 1.24 11.82
N LEU A 113 -2.17 1.87 11.20
CA LEU A 113 -3.49 2.11 11.74
C LEU A 113 -4.54 1.43 10.86
N GLU A 114 -5.71 1.26 11.42
CA GLU A 114 -6.94 0.94 10.69
C GLU A 114 -7.95 2.06 10.91
N VAL A 115 -8.65 2.44 9.85
CA VAL A 115 -9.67 3.49 9.89
C VAL A 115 -11.01 2.91 9.46
N ARG A 116 -12.06 3.27 10.19
CA ARG A 116 -13.43 2.91 9.91
C ARG A 116 -14.28 4.18 9.81
N LEU A 117 -14.99 4.33 8.70
CA LEU A 117 -15.98 5.37 8.48
C LEU A 117 -17.43 4.85 8.61
N ALA A 118 -17.59 3.54 8.79
CA ALA A 118 -18.89 2.91 9.02
C ALA A 118 -19.39 3.17 10.46
N PRO A 119 -20.70 3.07 10.73
CA PRO A 119 -21.29 3.20 12.06
C PRO A 119 -20.64 2.28 13.10
N ALA A 120 -20.60 2.72 14.35
CA ALA A 120 -19.90 2.02 15.44
C ALA A 120 -20.39 0.58 15.68
N TRP A 121 -21.67 0.33 15.49
CA TRP A 121 -22.24 -1.01 15.67
C TRP A 121 -21.74 -2.04 14.64
N LEU A 122 -21.10 -1.61 13.54
CA LEU A 122 -20.47 -2.49 12.55
C LEU A 122 -18.98 -2.77 12.87
N SER A 123 -18.45 -2.23 13.97
CA SER A 123 -17.00 -2.29 14.27
C SER A 123 -16.44 -3.70 14.46
N PHE A 124 -17.29 -4.69 14.73
CA PHE A 124 -16.90 -6.10 14.84
C PHE A 124 -16.61 -6.76 13.47
N LEU A 125 -17.02 -6.12 12.38
CA LEU A 125 -16.83 -6.63 11.04
C LEU A 125 -15.45 -6.22 10.49
N PRO A 126 -14.53 -7.15 10.18
CA PRO A 126 -13.17 -6.82 9.73
C PRO A 126 -13.14 -5.96 8.47
N TRP A 127 -14.06 -6.18 7.53
CA TRP A 127 -14.10 -5.50 6.23
C TRP A 127 -14.55 -4.04 6.29
N VAL A 128 -15.01 -3.53 7.42
CA VAL A 128 -15.33 -2.09 7.59
C VAL A 128 -14.11 -1.28 7.98
N TRP A 129 -13.01 -1.96 8.36
CA TRP A 129 -11.74 -1.35 8.69
C TRP A 129 -10.81 -1.33 7.48
N GLY A 130 -10.37 -0.15 7.10
CA GLY A 130 -9.39 0.04 6.03
C GLY A 130 -7.99 0.27 6.60
N ASN A 131 -6.99 -0.31 5.94
CA ASN A 131 -5.60 -0.05 6.30
C ASN A 131 -5.25 1.42 6.07
N TYR A 132 -4.52 1.99 7.03
CA TYR A 132 -4.00 3.34 7.01
C TYR A 132 -2.56 3.29 7.52
N TRP A 133 -1.62 3.15 6.61
CA TRP A 133 -0.21 2.98 6.93
C TRP A 133 0.55 4.27 6.68
N VAL A 134 1.26 4.74 7.70
CA VAL A 134 2.17 5.89 7.56
C VAL A 134 3.45 5.39 6.91
N ILE A 135 3.63 5.77 5.64
CA ILE A 135 4.73 5.28 4.81
C ILE A 135 5.89 6.27 4.70
N ASP A 136 5.63 7.54 4.96
CA ASP A 136 6.63 8.60 5.05
C ASP A 136 6.13 9.65 6.06
N LEU A 137 7.03 10.21 6.85
CA LEU A 137 6.72 11.25 7.85
C LEU A 137 8.01 12.00 8.16
N ASP A 138 7.98 13.31 8.08
CA ASP A 138 9.11 14.12 8.48
C ASP A 138 9.26 14.20 10.01
N ALA A 139 10.48 14.49 10.48
CA ALA A 139 10.81 14.49 11.90
C ALA A 139 9.97 15.48 12.73
N ASP A 140 9.54 16.57 12.11
CA ASP A 140 8.76 17.62 12.76
C ASP A 140 7.25 17.42 12.67
N TYR A 141 6.80 16.34 12.04
CA TYR A 141 5.38 16.01 11.83
C TYR A 141 4.64 17.11 11.05
N GLN A 142 5.29 17.70 10.05
CA GLN A 142 4.69 18.75 9.20
C GLN A 142 4.11 18.18 7.91
N MET A 143 4.67 17.07 7.40
CA MET A 143 4.21 16.42 6.18
C MET A 143 4.27 14.90 6.31
N VAL A 144 3.24 14.22 5.80
CA VAL A 144 3.07 12.77 5.90
C VAL A 144 2.57 12.20 4.58
N ALA A 145 3.03 11.00 4.23
CA ALA A 145 2.40 10.20 3.20
C ALA A 145 1.78 8.94 3.82
N VAL A 146 0.57 8.64 3.39
CA VAL A 146 -0.24 7.54 3.88
C VAL A 146 -0.74 6.69 2.72
N SER A 147 -0.70 5.38 2.91
CA SER A 147 -1.18 4.42 1.93
C SER A 147 -1.69 3.15 2.62
N GLU A 148 -1.86 2.09 1.83
CA GLU A 148 -2.22 0.75 2.28
C GLU A 148 -1.34 -0.29 1.52
N PRO A 149 -1.32 -1.57 1.95
CA PRO A 149 -0.37 -2.57 1.44
C PRO A 149 -0.34 -2.74 -0.08
N LYS A 150 -1.45 -2.50 -0.79
CA LYS A 150 -1.56 -2.71 -2.24
C LYS A 150 -1.15 -1.49 -3.06
N ARG A 151 -0.89 -0.33 -2.41
CA ARG A 151 -0.59 0.95 -3.07
C ARG A 151 -1.71 1.45 -4.02
N GLU A 152 -2.95 1.00 -3.79
CA GLU A 152 -4.12 1.46 -4.56
C GLU A 152 -4.54 2.88 -4.16
N TYR A 153 -4.22 3.28 -2.92
CA TYR A 153 -4.49 4.59 -2.36
C TYR A 153 -3.20 5.27 -1.92
N LEU A 154 -3.15 6.57 -2.11
CA LEU A 154 -2.06 7.42 -1.63
C LEU A 154 -2.62 8.78 -1.25
N TRP A 155 -2.24 9.28 -0.08
CA TRP A 155 -2.48 10.65 0.35
C TRP A 155 -1.18 11.28 0.83
N VAL A 156 -0.93 12.51 0.40
CA VAL A 156 0.09 13.38 0.97
C VAL A 156 -0.63 14.47 1.73
N LEU A 157 -0.38 14.54 3.03
CA LEU A 157 -1.00 15.49 3.93
C LEU A 157 0.06 16.39 4.56
N ALA A 158 -0.32 17.61 4.93
CA ALA A 158 0.56 18.54 5.63
C ALA A 158 -0.19 19.33 6.71
N ARG A 159 0.55 19.98 7.62
CA ARG A 159 -0.05 20.83 8.65
C ARG A 159 -0.57 22.15 8.09
N THR A 160 -0.04 22.59 6.96
CA THR A 160 -0.41 23.84 6.28
C THR A 160 -0.83 23.58 4.85
N PRO A 161 -1.70 24.39 4.25
CA PRO A 161 -2.13 24.23 2.86
C PRO A 161 -0.99 24.51 1.84
N THR A 162 0.08 25.17 2.30
CA THR A 162 1.26 25.45 1.51
C THR A 162 2.44 24.70 2.09
N VAL A 163 3.17 23.94 1.28
CA VAL A 163 4.34 23.16 1.68
C VAL A 163 5.61 23.70 1.04
N ASN A 164 6.73 23.51 1.69
CA ASN A 164 8.04 23.82 1.09
C ASN A 164 8.24 22.96 -0.18
N PRO A 165 8.49 23.56 -1.37
CA PRO A 165 8.60 22.82 -2.61
C PRO A 165 9.71 21.76 -2.60
N GLN A 166 10.88 22.08 -2.02
CA GLN A 166 12.00 21.15 -1.97
C GLN A 166 11.71 19.95 -1.06
N ALA A 167 11.03 20.17 0.07
CA ALA A 167 10.61 19.09 0.96
C ALA A 167 9.55 18.19 0.30
N TYR A 168 8.64 18.79 -0.46
CA TYR A 168 7.63 18.06 -1.21
C TYR A 168 8.25 17.20 -2.31
N GLU A 169 9.14 17.75 -3.13
CA GLU A 169 9.85 16.99 -4.17
C GLU A 169 10.71 15.86 -3.58
N ALA A 170 11.37 16.10 -2.46
CA ALA A 170 12.11 15.05 -1.75
C ALA A 170 11.19 13.92 -1.27
N LEU A 171 9.99 14.24 -0.78
CA LEU A 171 8.96 13.25 -0.44
C LEU A 171 8.56 12.44 -1.70
N LEU A 172 8.26 13.10 -2.81
CA LEU A 172 7.87 12.44 -4.05
C LEU A 172 8.95 11.46 -4.51
N GLY A 173 10.21 11.84 -4.48
CA GLY A 173 11.32 10.92 -4.81
C GLY A 173 11.43 9.71 -3.88
N ARG A 174 11.03 9.83 -2.60
CA ARG A 174 10.95 8.67 -1.70
C ARG A 174 9.74 7.78 -2.00
N LEU A 175 8.61 8.36 -2.41
CA LEU A 175 7.42 7.61 -2.81
C LEU A 175 7.67 6.80 -4.09
N GLU A 176 8.33 7.40 -5.08
CA GLU A 176 8.72 6.70 -6.30
C GLU A 176 9.59 5.47 -6.00
N LYS A 177 10.60 5.61 -5.12
CA LYS A 177 11.44 4.50 -4.65
C LYS A 177 10.66 3.42 -3.89
N LYS A 178 9.49 3.75 -3.33
CA LYS A 178 8.56 2.80 -2.70
C LYS A 178 7.57 2.18 -3.70
N GLY A 179 7.72 2.46 -5.01
CA GLY A 179 6.93 1.88 -6.08
C GLY A 179 5.60 2.58 -6.34
N PHE A 180 5.45 3.85 -5.96
CA PHE A 180 4.28 4.65 -6.31
C PHE A 180 4.44 5.29 -7.69
N ASP A 181 3.38 5.23 -8.48
CA ASP A 181 3.28 5.88 -9.80
C ASP A 181 2.86 7.34 -9.62
N LEU A 182 3.82 8.25 -9.64
CA LEU A 182 3.57 9.67 -9.42
C LEU A 182 2.69 10.31 -10.52
N THR A 183 2.54 9.68 -11.68
CA THR A 183 1.65 10.18 -12.75
C THR A 183 0.17 10.12 -12.36
N LYS A 184 -0.18 9.28 -11.38
CA LYS A 184 -1.53 9.18 -10.82
C LYS A 184 -1.81 10.18 -9.70
N LEU A 185 -0.77 10.89 -9.23
CA LEU A 185 -0.90 11.77 -8.08
C LEU A 185 -1.50 13.12 -8.49
N GLU A 186 -2.72 13.40 -8.02
CA GLU A 186 -3.43 14.65 -8.25
C GLU A 186 -3.19 15.62 -7.09
N LYS A 187 -2.83 16.87 -7.40
CA LYS A 187 -2.76 17.94 -6.40
C LYS A 187 -4.15 18.30 -5.92
N SER A 188 -4.32 18.37 -4.62
CA SER A 188 -5.57 18.78 -4.00
C SER A 188 -5.66 20.32 -3.95
N LYS A 189 -6.81 20.85 -4.37
CA LYS A 189 -7.04 22.28 -4.34
C LYS A 189 -7.31 22.73 -2.91
N GLN A 190 -6.48 23.63 -2.41
CA GLN A 190 -6.69 24.32 -1.14
C GLN A 190 -6.91 25.79 -1.42
N THR A 191 -7.97 26.36 -0.83
CA THR A 191 -8.22 27.81 -0.88
C THR A 191 -7.51 28.41 0.33
N PRO A 192 -6.71 29.47 0.17
CA PRO A 192 -6.19 30.20 1.32
C PRO A 192 -7.33 30.69 2.21
N PRO A 193 -7.14 30.76 3.54
CA PRO A 193 -8.13 31.30 4.47
C PRO A 193 -8.44 32.79 4.20
#